data_527b17c7113252fc5c3d6850c4a16e2f
#
_entry.id   527b17c7113252fc5c3d6850c4a16e2f
#
_cell.length_a   1.000
_cell.length_b   1.000
_cell.length_c   1.000
_cell.angle_alpha   90.00
_cell.angle_beta   90.00
_cell.angle_gamma   90.00
#
_symmetry.space_group_name_H-M   'P 1'
#
loop_
_entity.id
_entity.type
_entity.pdbx_description
1 polymer ?
#
loop_
_entity_poly.entity_id
_entity_poly.type
_entity_poly.pdbx_seq_one_letter_code
_entity_poly.pdbx_strand_id
1 'polypeptide(L)'
;MSISLTRKHFLGLAGATIGAAAMAACAGPSTDGAGTALKTLSPDEWSKIKPASSISFMSSHPGKSRDTEMKLIEAFQSANPGITVNLITGGSNYEEVAQKFQTAQAGSEVPDVVVASDVWWFRYAVSGAILPIDDLLKAVGVSTSDYNPGLIGDYKHANQQWAVPYARSTPLFYFNKDHFKAAGVPERAPATWEEFAEWAPGIKSANSAGSGYQNAYQYPAIAGYAGWTLQNVLWGQGGSWSKEWDITADSEASVAAMQWVQDSIVKQGWAGVSSKNAITDLQAGAVSATISSSADLAATLKAAKEANMRIGVGFLPGGSAASTQVCPTGGSGLVVASKTSPERQLAAAKFVTFVTNAQSTTALSAATGYLPVAAAADISSIVAQTPEFQTVVDQLKVTRTQDFARTFLPGGDQELAKAATKIMNEKADVKSTLTELRGTLEGIYNKDVEPKLKA
;
A
#
# COMPACT_ATOMS: atom_id res chain seq x y z
N MET A 1 -3.68 -63.39 -27.22
CA MET A 1 -4.54 -63.00 -26.09
C MET A 1 -4.43 -61.49 -25.90
N SER A 2 -5.39 -60.74 -26.39
CA SER A 2 -5.47 -59.29 -26.27
C SER A 2 -6.34 -58.96 -25.05
N ILE A 3 -5.74 -58.31 -24.07
CA ILE A 3 -6.45 -57.85 -22.87
C ILE A 3 -7.02 -56.46 -23.18
N SER A 4 -8.32 -56.37 -23.31
CA SER A 4 -9.04 -55.09 -23.47
C SER A 4 -9.23 -54.46 -22.11
N LEU A 5 -8.58 -53.33 -21.87
CA LEU A 5 -8.77 -52.49 -20.68
C LEU A 5 -10.03 -51.62 -20.88
N THR A 6 -11.02 -51.75 -20.02
CA THR A 6 -12.25 -50.95 -20.06
C THR A 6 -12.04 -49.57 -19.42
N ARG A 7 -12.81 -48.58 -19.88
CA ARG A 7 -12.79 -47.18 -19.44
C ARG A 7 -12.83 -46.96 -17.90
N LYS A 8 -13.35 -47.92 -17.15
CA LYS A 8 -13.43 -47.85 -15.67
C LYS A 8 -12.08 -48.05 -14.96
N HIS A 9 -11.14 -48.77 -15.57
CA HIS A 9 -9.80 -48.94 -14.98
C HIS A 9 -8.84 -47.77 -15.24
N PHE A 10 -9.09 -46.98 -16.29
CA PHE A 10 -8.29 -45.77 -16.58
C PHE A 10 -8.63 -44.62 -15.64
N LEU A 11 -9.88 -44.50 -15.19
CA LEU A 11 -10.30 -43.45 -14.25
C LEU A 11 -9.88 -43.72 -12.80
N GLY A 12 -9.59 -44.97 -12.43
CA GLY A 12 -9.14 -45.34 -11.09
C GLY A 12 -7.65 -45.05 -10.85
N LEU A 13 -6.82 -45.09 -11.89
CA LEU A 13 -5.37 -44.76 -11.76
C LEU A 13 -5.07 -43.25 -11.85
N ALA A 14 -5.92 -42.47 -12.54
CA ALA A 14 -5.75 -41.02 -12.66
C ALA A 14 -6.17 -40.27 -11.38
N GLY A 15 -7.05 -40.85 -10.56
CA GLY A 15 -7.53 -40.20 -9.33
C GLY A 15 -6.56 -40.28 -8.15
N ALA A 16 -5.64 -41.20 -8.14
CA ALA A 16 -4.69 -41.37 -7.01
C ALA A 16 -3.43 -40.53 -7.10
N THR A 17 -3.06 -40.01 -8.30
CA THR A 17 -1.89 -39.20 -8.50
C THR A 17 -2.18 -37.69 -8.49
N ILE A 18 -3.44 -37.27 -8.69
CA ILE A 18 -3.82 -35.85 -8.66
C ILE A 18 -4.11 -35.38 -7.22
N GLY A 19 -4.51 -36.27 -6.32
CA GLY A 19 -4.77 -35.95 -4.91
C GLY A 19 -3.52 -35.60 -4.10
N ALA A 20 -2.35 -36.12 -4.45
CA ALA A 20 -1.09 -35.84 -3.76
C ALA A 20 -0.38 -34.55 -4.26
N ALA A 21 -0.60 -34.16 -5.52
CA ALA A 21 -0.03 -32.93 -6.08
C ALA A 21 -0.82 -31.67 -5.72
N ALA A 22 -2.13 -31.78 -5.44
CA ALA A 22 -2.96 -30.64 -5.07
C ALA A 22 -2.79 -30.19 -3.60
N MET A 23 -2.33 -31.08 -2.72
CA MET A 23 -2.01 -30.70 -1.32
C MET A 23 -0.60 -30.13 -1.14
N ALA A 24 0.30 -30.34 -2.10
CA ALA A 24 1.62 -29.71 -2.10
C ALA A 24 1.60 -28.26 -2.64
N ALA A 25 0.55 -27.86 -3.36
CA ALA A 25 0.41 -26.50 -3.89
C ALA A 25 -0.18 -25.49 -2.90
N CYS A 26 -0.73 -25.97 -1.75
CA CYS A 26 -1.19 -25.11 -0.64
C CYS A 26 -0.21 -25.02 0.52
N ALA A 27 0.88 -25.78 0.51
CA ALA A 27 2.01 -25.52 1.36
C ALA A 27 2.83 -24.42 0.70
N GLY A 28 2.77 -23.19 1.23
CA GLY A 28 3.76 -22.17 0.92
C GLY A 28 5.17 -22.77 1.10
N PRO A 29 6.24 -22.17 0.55
CA PRO A 29 7.58 -22.73 0.60
C PRO A 29 7.87 -23.23 2.01
N SER A 30 8.22 -24.51 2.13
CA SER A 30 8.49 -25.17 3.40
C SER A 30 9.52 -24.33 4.16
N THR A 31 9.18 -23.91 5.36
CA THR A 31 10.04 -23.17 6.28
C THR A 31 11.03 -24.08 6.98
N ASP A 32 11.37 -25.23 6.40
CA ASP A 32 12.42 -26.13 6.87
C ASP A 32 13.81 -25.60 6.48
N GLY A 33 14.07 -24.35 6.82
CA GLY A 33 15.38 -23.73 6.84
C GLY A 33 15.43 -22.91 8.11
N ALA A 34 16.02 -23.47 9.16
CA ALA A 34 16.46 -22.71 10.32
C ALA A 34 17.04 -21.39 9.84
N GLY A 35 16.59 -20.27 10.40
CA GLY A 35 16.99 -18.94 10.01
C GLY A 35 18.50 -18.76 9.99
N THR A 36 19.13 -19.13 8.91
CA THR A 36 20.49 -18.73 8.62
C THR A 36 20.39 -17.24 8.39
N ALA A 37 20.89 -16.45 9.34
CA ALA A 37 21.04 -15.01 9.17
C ALA A 37 21.65 -14.80 7.78
N LEU A 38 20.93 -14.07 6.91
CA LEU A 38 21.41 -13.79 5.55
C LEU A 38 22.78 -13.13 5.71
N LYS A 39 23.82 -13.80 5.26
CA LYS A 39 25.18 -13.28 5.33
C LYS A 39 25.28 -12.15 4.32
N THR A 40 25.15 -10.93 4.79
CA THR A 40 25.44 -9.74 4.01
C THR A 40 26.96 -9.55 3.95
N LEU A 41 27.46 -9.08 2.82
CA LEU A 41 28.85 -8.68 2.69
C LEU A 41 29.08 -7.39 3.48
N SER A 42 30.27 -7.24 4.07
CA SER A 42 30.67 -5.98 4.69
C SER A 42 30.86 -4.87 3.65
N PRO A 43 30.86 -3.58 4.04
CA PRO A 43 31.13 -2.48 3.13
C PRO A 43 32.46 -2.62 2.38
N ASP A 44 33.51 -3.14 3.04
CA ASP A 44 34.82 -3.40 2.42
C ASP A 44 34.79 -4.52 1.37
N GLU A 45 33.98 -5.55 1.57
CA GLU A 45 33.76 -6.60 0.59
C GLU A 45 32.96 -6.07 -0.61
N TRP A 46 31.91 -5.26 -0.36
CA TRP A 46 31.14 -4.59 -1.42
C TRP A 46 32.00 -3.69 -2.29
N SER A 47 32.97 -2.95 -1.71
CA SER A 47 33.86 -2.05 -2.45
C SER A 47 34.74 -2.75 -3.49
N LYS A 48 34.96 -4.06 -3.36
CA LYS A 48 35.78 -4.87 -4.28
C LYS A 48 34.97 -5.48 -5.42
N ILE A 49 33.64 -5.37 -5.38
CA ILE A 49 32.74 -5.96 -6.37
C ILE A 49 32.52 -4.99 -7.51
N LYS A 50 32.64 -5.47 -8.75
CA LYS A 50 32.22 -4.70 -9.92
C LYS A 50 30.72 -4.91 -10.16
N PRO A 51 29.92 -3.84 -10.26
CA PRO A 51 28.50 -3.98 -10.54
C PRO A 51 28.23 -4.76 -11.82
N ALA A 52 27.16 -5.56 -11.85
CA ALA A 52 26.69 -6.23 -13.06
C ALA A 52 26.31 -5.20 -14.15
N SER A 53 26.44 -5.60 -15.40
CA SER A 53 26.10 -4.77 -16.55
C SER A 53 24.59 -4.75 -16.88
N SER A 54 23.79 -5.59 -16.23
CA SER A 54 22.34 -5.64 -16.44
C SER A 54 21.64 -6.10 -15.17
N ILE A 55 20.53 -5.44 -14.85
CA ILE A 55 19.62 -5.79 -13.79
C ILE A 55 18.17 -5.72 -14.27
N SER A 56 17.27 -6.30 -13.50
CA SER A 56 15.82 -6.23 -13.72
C SER A 56 15.13 -5.50 -12.58
N PHE A 57 14.15 -4.67 -12.92
CA PHE A 57 13.30 -3.95 -11.99
C PHE A 57 11.84 -4.35 -12.21
N MET A 58 11.24 -4.99 -11.20
CA MET A 58 9.82 -5.36 -11.22
C MET A 58 8.99 -4.29 -10.52
N SER A 59 8.17 -3.59 -11.28
CA SER A 59 7.30 -2.51 -10.81
C SER A 59 5.81 -2.81 -10.96
N SER A 60 4.99 -1.96 -10.38
CA SER A 60 3.54 -1.97 -10.41
C SER A 60 3.00 -0.72 -11.12
N HIS A 61 1.66 -0.60 -11.20
CA HIS A 61 0.96 0.60 -11.71
C HIS A 61 1.37 1.03 -13.12
N PRO A 62 1.31 0.13 -14.14
CA PRO A 62 1.80 0.42 -15.49
C PRO A 62 1.12 1.63 -16.16
N GLY A 63 -0.12 1.96 -15.77
CA GLY A 63 -0.83 3.14 -16.26
C GLY A 63 -0.57 4.43 -15.48
N LYS A 64 0.09 4.37 -14.31
CA LYS A 64 0.25 5.52 -13.41
C LYS A 64 1.67 6.07 -13.38
N SER A 65 2.67 5.21 -13.27
CA SER A 65 4.07 5.61 -13.07
C SER A 65 5.02 5.14 -14.18
N ARG A 66 4.60 4.23 -15.06
CA ARG A 66 5.47 3.58 -16.04
C ARG A 66 6.29 4.56 -16.88
N ASP A 67 5.65 5.61 -17.42
CA ASP A 67 6.36 6.56 -18.30
C ASP A 67 7.42 7.36 -17.53
N THR A 68 7.13 7.66 -16.25
CA THR A 68 8.10 8.32 -15.36
C THR A 68 9.22 7.36 -14.99
N GLU A 69 8.90 6.10 -14.67
CA GLU A 69 9.89 5.07 -14.37
C GLU A 69 10.83 4.83 -15.57
N MET A 70 10.32 4.80 -16.79
CA MET A 70 11.14 4.69 -18.00
C MET A 70 12.12 5.86 -18.15
N LYS A 71 11.67 7.10 -17.90
CA LYS A 71 12.55 8.28 -17.89
C LYS A 71 13.62 8.22 -16.80
N LEU A 72 13.27 7.73 -15.61
CA LEU A 72 14.23 7.53 -14.52
C LEU A 72 15.26 6.44 -14.86
N ILE A 73 14.85 5.38 -15.52
CA ILE A 73 15.74 4.32 -16.03
C ILE A 73 16.70 4.88 -17.09
N GLU A 74 16.21 5.64 -18.05
CA GLU A 74 17.03 6.29 -19.08
C GLU A 74 18.05 7.25 -18.44
N ALA A 75 17.63 8.06 -17.48
CA ALA A 75 18.52 8.96 -16.74
C ALA A 75 19.59 8.19 -15.94
N PHE A 76 19.20 7.10 -15.29
CA PHE A 76 20.13 6.22 -14.55
C PHE A 76 21.17 5.63 -15.51
N GLN A 77 20.75 5.07 -16.63
CA GLN A 77 21.65 4.44 -17.63
C GLN A 77 22.62 5.47 -18.24
N SER A 78 22.14 6.69 -18.45
CA SER A 78 23.00 7.81 -18.91
C SER A 78 24.07 8.19 -17.89
N ALA A 79 23.71 8.20 -16.60
CA ALA A 79 24.62 8.51 -15.50
C ALA A 79 25.54 7.33 -15.11
N ASN A 80 25.18 6.11 -15.47
CA ASN A 80 25.91 4.89 -15.16
C ASN A 80 26.17 4.06 -16.44
N PRO A 81 27.05 4.53 -17.36
CA PRO A 81 27.34 3.82 -18.59
C PRO A 81 27.85 2.41 -18.29
N GLY A 82 27.20 1.42 -18.87
CA GLY A 82 27.53 0.00 -18.66
C GLY A 82 26.61 -0.74 -17.71
N ILE A 83 25.56 -0.10 -17.16
CA ILE A 83 24.49 -0.78 -16.42
C ILE A 83 23.15 -0.53 -17.14
N THR A 84 22.51 -1.58 -17.62
CA THR A 84 21.17 -1.54 -18.18
C THR A 84 20.13 -2.01 -17.16
N VAL A 85 18.91 -1.45 -17.22
CA VAL A 85 17.80 -1.82 -16.34
C VAL A 85 16.60 -2.26 -17.19
N ASN A 86 16.18 -3.51 -17.02
CA ASN A 86 15.03 -4.09 -17.69
C ASN A 86 13.79 -3.93 -16.81
N LEU A 87 12.85 -3.07 -17.21
CA LEU A 87 11.59 -2.87 -16.48
C LEU A 87 10.64 -4.05 -16.75
N ILE A 88 10.23 -4.72 -15.67
CA ILE A 88 9.24 -5.80 -15.68
C ILE A 88 7.94 -5.26 -15.07
N THR A 89 6.85 -5.27 -15.82
CA THR A 89 5.52 -5.00 -15.26
C THR A 89 5.08 -6.21 -14.43
N GLY A 90 5.16 -6.08 -13.12
CA GLY A 90 4.80 -7.12 -12.16
C GLY A 90 3.30 -7.34 -12.06
N GLY A 91 2.51 -6.27 -12.24
CA GLY A 91 1.06 -6.31 -12.17
C GLY A 91 0.47 -4.90 -12.17
N SER A 92 -0.84 -4.80 -12.09
CA SER A 92 -1.58 -3.53 -11.98
C SER A 92 -1.75 -3.07 -10.52
N ASN A 93 -1.46 -3.94 -9.57
CA ASN A 93 -1.53 -3.69 -8.13
C ASN A 93 -0.43 -4.45 -7.39
N TYR A 94 -0.25 -4.15 -6.10
CA TYR A 94 0.81 -4.75 -5.28
C TYR A 94 0.65 -6.25 -5.04
N GLU A 95 -0.59 -6.77 -5.02
CA GLU A 95 -0.85 -8.20 -4.84
C GLU A 95 -0.35 -9.01 -6.03
N GLU A 96 -0.59 -8.52 -7.26
CA GLU A 96 -0.09 -9.17 -8.48
C GLU A 96 1.43 -9.17 -8.54
N VAL A 97 2.08 -8.05 -8.16
CA VAL A 97 3.54 -7.97 -8.04
C VAL A 97 4.06 -9.00 -7.04
N ALA A 98 3.41 -9.08 -5.87
CA ALA A 98 3.79 -10.01 -4.83
C ALA A 98 3.67 -11.47 -5.27
N GLN A 99 2.59 -11.84 -5.93
CA GLN A 99 2.39 -13.19 -6.47
C GLN A 99 3.46 -13.54 -7.52
N LYS A 100 3.78 -12.63 -8.44
CA LYS A 100 4.84 -12.84 -9.42
C LYS A 100 6.21 -12.96 -8.78
N PHE A 101 6.53 -12.10 -7.81
CA PHE A 101 7.80 -12.17 -7.11
C PHE A 101 7.95 -13.48 -6.32
N GLN A 102 6.90 -13.91 -5.61
CA GLN A 102 6.91 -15.20 -4.90
C GLN A 102 7.09 -16.38 -5.87
N THR A 103 6.44 -16.35 -7.02
CA THR A 103 6.62 -17.37 -8.05
C THR A 103 8.05 -17.37 -8.58
N ALA A 104 8.62 -16.19 -8.84
CA ALA A 104 10.01 -16.06 -9.30
C ALA A 104 11.02 -16.60 -8.27
N GLN A 105 10.74 -16.49 -6.96
CA GLN A 105 11.59 -17.04 -5.90
C GLN A 105 11.76 -18.57 -5.96
N ALA A 106 10.81 -19.27 -6.56
CA ALA A 106 10.91 -20.73 -6.78
C ALA A 106 11.72 -21.10 -8.05
N GLY A 107 11.96 -20.12 -8.95
CA GLY A 107 12.68 -20.29 -10.21
C GLY A 107 14.13 -19.80 -10.17
N SER A 108 14.75 -19.76 -11.35
CA SER A 108 16.12 -19.29 -11.56
C SER A 108 16.22 -17.79 -11.92
N GLU A 109 15.13 -17.18 -12.37
CA GLU A 109 15.09 -15.79 -12.81
C GLU A 109 14.37 -14.90 -11.80
N VAL A 110 15.09 -14.51 -10.75
CA VAL A 110 14.57 -13.61 -9.71
C VAL A 110 14.87 -12.17 -10.13
N PRO A 111 13.85 -11.25 -10.10
CA PRO A 111 14.08 -9.82 -10.30
C PRO A 111 15.06 -9.27 -9.26
N ASP A 112 15.95 -8.35 -9.67
CA ASP A 112 16.97 -7.78 -8.78
C ASP A 112 16.37 -6.75 -7.82
N VAL A 113 15.51 -5.90 -8.35
CA VAL A 113 14.79 -4.85 -7.61
C VAL A 113 13.30 -5.08 -7.77
N VAL A 114 12.57 -5.00 -6.67
CA VAL A 114 11.12 -5.19 -6.66
C VAL A 114 10.45 -4.07 -5.89
N VAL A 115 9.35 -3.57 -6.42
CA VAL A 115 8.42 -2.70 -5.67
C VAL A 115 7.68 -3.57 -4.64
N ALA A 116 7.95 -3.33 -3.37
CA ALA A 116 7.29 -4.01 -2.25
C ALA A 116 6.41 -3.03 -1.47
N SER A 117 5.11 -3.31 -1.40
CA SER A 117 4.22 -2.48 -0.60
C SER A 117 4.47 -2.64 0.90
N ASP A 118 3.90 -1.73 1.66
CA ASP A 118 3.96 -1.70 3.13
C ASP A 118 3.42 -2.98 3.80
N VAL A 119 2.57 -3.76 3.13
CA VAL A 119 2.04 -5.04 3.63
C VAL A 119 2.81 -6.27 3.15
N TRP A 120 3.83 -6.10 2.28
CA TRP A 120 4.54 -7.24 1.70
C TRP A 120 6.01 -7.33 2.06
N TRP A 121 6.70 -6.20 2.25
CA TRP A 121 8.15 -6.18 2.46
C TRP A 121 8.57 -7.01 3.69
N PHE A 122 7.82 -6.92 4.80
CA PHE A 122 8.14 -7.66 6.02
C PHE A 122 8.11 -9.18 5.80
N ARG A 123 7.09 -9.67 5.08
CA ARG A 123 6.99 -11.08 4.70
C ARG A 123 8.20 -11.53 3.87
N TYR A 124 8.67 -10.68 2.96
CA TYR A 124 9.87 -10.98 2.17
C TYR A 124 11.13 -11.01 3.04
N ALA A 125 11.26 -10.09 3.98
CA ALA A 125 12.38 -10.04 4.93
C ALA A 125 12.43 -11.33 5.77
N VAL A 126 11.35 -11.68 6.46
CA VAL A 126 11.30 -12.86 7.35
C VAL A 126 11.36 -14.19 6.61
N SER A 127 11.09 -14.22 5.31
CA SER A 127 11.28 -15.42 4.46
C SER A 127 12.66 -15.49 3.81
N GLY A 128 13.53 -14.50 4.04
CA GLY A 128 14.85 -14.43 3.41
C GLY A 128 14.83 -14.15 1.91
N ALA A 129 13.71 -13.66 1.36
CA ALA A 129 13.58 -13.37 -0.08
C ALA A 129 14.29 -12.07 -0.50
N ILE A 130 14.56 -11.18 0.44
CA ILE A 130 15.23 -9.89 0.23
C ILE A 130 16.39 -9.72 1.21
N LEU A 131 17.28 -8.79 0.93
CA LEU A 131 18.43 -8.46 1.78
C LEU A 131 18.13 -7.26 2.69
N PRO A 132 18.69 -7.21 3.91
CA PRO A 132 18.89 -5.94 4.58
C PRO A 132 19.87 -5.08 3.77
N ILE A 133 19.57 -3.79 3.65
CA ILE A 133 20.27 -2.92 2.68
C ILE A 133 21.26 -1.94 3.30
N ASP A 134 21.46 -1.96 4.63
CA ASP A 134 22.34 -1.02 5.34
C ASP A 134 23.75 -0.96 4.77
N ASP A 135 24.39 -2.10 4.57
CA ASP A 135 25.75 -2.16 4.06
C ASP A 135 25.83 -1.91 2.55
N LEU A 136 24.78 -2.26 1.79
CA LEU A 136 24.65 -1.89 0.39
C LEU A 136 24.52 -0.37 0.21
N LEU A 137 23.73 0.31 1.04
CA LEU A 137 23.60 1.77 1.02
C LEU A 137 24.94 2.43 1.30
N LYS A 138 25.67 1.98 2.34
CA LYS A 138 27.02 2.48 2.66
C LYS A 138 27.98 2.24 1.48
N ALA A 139 27.94 1.09 0.84
CA ALA A 139 28.80 0.76 -0.30
C ALA A 139 28.59 1.67 -1.51
N VAL A 140 27.40 2.24 -1.69
CA VAL A 140 27.08 3.19 -2.75
C VAL A 140 27.12 4.66 -2.26
N GLY A 141 27.56 4.91 -1.02
CA GLY A 141 27.76 6.25 -0.45
C GLY A 141 26.45 6.96 -0.04
N VAL A 142 25.41 6.20 0.29
CA VAL A 142 24.10 6.73 0.70
C VAL A 142 23.81 6.34 2.15
N SER A 143 23.16 7.24 2.89
CA SER A 143 22.74 7.05 4.27
C SER A 143 21.21 6.99 4.37
N THR A 144 20.69 6.29 5.37
CA THR A 144 19.26 6.37 5.70
C THR A 144 18.82 7.77 6.13
N SER A 145 19.75 8.62 6.60
CA SER A 145 19.51 10.03 6.91
C SER A 145 19.25 10.90 5.67
N ASP A 146 19.53 10.42 4.47
CA ASP A 146 19.24 11.13 3.21
C ASP A 146 17.74 11.06 2.86
N TYR A 147 16.97 10.26 3.59
CA TYR A 147 15.55 10.06 3.39
C TYR A 147 14.71 10.69 4.50
N ASN A 148 13.44 10.98 4.19
CA ASN A 148 12.50 11.46 5.19
C ASN A 148 12.34 10.41 6.31
N PRO A 149 12.59 10.78 7.59
CA PRO A 149 12.61 9.85 8.71
C PRO A 149 11.31 9.05 8.87
N GLY A 150 10.15 9.69 8.66
CA GLY A 150 8.84 9.04 8.76
C GLY A 150 8.60 7.99 7.68
N LEU A 151 9.26 8.12 6.52
CA LEU A 151 9.09 7.20 5.40
C LEU A 151 10.11 6.06 5.39
N ILE A 152 11.37 6.35 5.73
CA ILE A 152 12.42 5.32 5.79
C ILE A 152 12.19 4.37 6.98
N GLY A 153 11.67 4.90 8.09
CA GLY A 153 11.38 4.14 9.31
C GLY A 153 10.33 3.05 9.12
N ASP A 154 9.41 3.19 8.18
CA ASP A 154 8.37 2.19 7.87
C ASP A 154 8.95 0.84 7.39
N TYR A 155 10.22 0.82 6.97
CA TYR A 155 10.90 -0.37 6.43
C TYR A 155 12.02 -0.88 7.32
N LYS A 156 11.95 -0.57 8.62
CA LYS A 156 12.93 -0.99 9.61
C LYS A 156 12.41 -2.14 10.46
N HIS A 157 13.20 -3.20 10.58
CA HIS A 157 12.91 -4.33 11.47
C HIS A 157 14.21 -4.93 12.01
N ALA A 158 14.22 -5.35 13.30
CA ALA A 158 15.37 -5.93 13.99
C ALA A 158 16.67 -5.08 13.85
N ASN A 159 16.52 -3.76 13.95
CA ASN A 159 17.60 -2.77 13.76
C ASN A 159 18.23 -2.75 12.37
N GLN A 160 17.64 -3.38 11.36
CA GLN A 160 18.09 -3.40 9.98
C GLN A 160 17.09 -2.66 9.08
N GLN A 161 17.61 -2.03 8.03
CA GLN A 161 16.83 -1.42 6.96
C GLN A 161 16.61 -2.44 5.84
N TRP A 162 15.36 -2.64 5.41
CA TRP A 162 15.01 -3.69 4.44
C TRP A 162 14.55 -3.15 3.08
N ALA A 163 14.12 -1.91 3.02
CA ALA A 163 13.73 -1.26 1.78
C ALA A 163 14.09 0.22 1.79
N VAL A 164 14.25 0.81 0.62
CA VAL A 164 14.29 2.27 0.43
C VAL A 164 12.87 2.72 0.08
N PRO A 165 12.30 3.75 0.75
CA PRO A 165 10.99 4.29 0.37
C PRO A 165 11.02 4.78 -1.07
N TYR A 166 9.93 4.53 -1.81
CA TYR A 166 9.85 4.88 -3.24
C TYR A 166 8.54 5.58 -3.59
N ALA A 167 7.51 4.84 -3.88
CA ALA A 167 6.19 5.38 -4.21
C ALA A 167 5.34 5.47 -2.93
N ARG A 168 5.66 6.46 -2.08
CA ARG A 168 5.00 6.67 -0.78
C ARG A 168 3.84 7.65 -0.90
N SER A 169 2.79 7.40 -0.15
CA SER A 169 1.58 8.23 -0.15
C SER A 169 0.97 8.34 1.24
N THR A 170 0.07 9.30 1.38
CA THR A 170 -0.91 9.36 2.46
C THR A 170 -2.30 9.37 1.84
N PRO A 171 -3.34 8.88 2.51
CA PRO A 171 -4.69 9.14 2.09
C PRO A 171 -5.03 10.61 2.31
N LEU A 172 -5.81 11.21 1.40
CA LEU A 172 -6.32 12.57 1.48
C LEU A 172 -7.85 12.56 1.42
N PHE A 173 -8.48 13.56 2.02
CA PHE A 173 -9.89 13.82 1.83
C PHE A 173 -10.10 14.65 0.57
N TYR A 174 -10.70 14.04 -0.46
CA TYR A 174 -11.05 14.68 -1.73
C TYR A 174 -12.52 15.05 -1.72
N PHE A 175 -12.87 16.25 -2.22
CA PHE A 175 -14.26 16.69 -2.24
C PHE A 175 -14.57 17.59 -3.43
N ASN A 176 -15.82 17.56 -3.88
CA ASN A 176 -16.35 18.43 -4.91
C ASN A 176 -16.83 19.75 -4.28
N LYS A 177 -16.10 20.85 -4.53
CA LYS A 177 -16.42 22.18 -4.01
C LYS A 177 -17.77 22.68 -4.47
N ASP A 178 -18.19 22.33 -5.70
CA ASP A 178 -19.48 22.75 -6.23
C ASP A 178 -20.65 22.08 -5.49
N HIS A 179 -20.50 20.80 -5.14
CA HIS A 179 -21.47 20.09 -4.33
C HIS A 179 -21.57 20.64 -2.90
N PHE A 180 -20.43 21.00 -2.29
CA PHE A 180 -20.38 21.60 -0.95
C PHE A 180 -21.04 22.99 -0.98
N LYS A 181 -20.72 23.81 -1.98
CA LYS A 181 -21.33 25.12 -2.20
C LYS A 181 -22.84 25.02 -2.37
N ALA A 182 -23.33 24.06 -3.17
CA ALA A 182 -24.77 23.84 -3.38
C ALA A 182 -25.51 23.51 -2.07
N ALA A 183 -24.84 22.83 -1.15
CA ALA A 183 -25.38 22.51 0.18
C ALA A 183 -25.21 23.62 1.22
N GLY A 184 -24.55 24.72 0.88
CA GLY A 184 -24.28 25.81 1.80
C GLY A 184 -23.30 25.48 2.93
N VAL A 185 -22.48 24.43 2.75
CA VAL A 185 -21.43 24.05 3.72
C VAL A 185 -20.06 24.61 3.31
N PRO A 186 -19.09 24.72 4.22
CA PRO A 186 -17.76 25.25 3.91
C PRO A 186 -17.06 24.46 2.80
N GLU A 187 -16.46 25.16 1.82
CA GLU A 187 -15.71 24.55 0.70
C GLU A 187 -14.30 24.10 1.16
N ARG A 188 -14.23 23.30 2.23
CA ARG A 188 -13.01 22.72 2.81
C ARG A 188 -13.24 21.28 3.28
N ALA A 189 -12.16 20.54 3.53
CA ALA A 189 -12.27 19.27 4.25
C ALA A 189 -12.83 19.52 5.67
N PRO A 190 -13.65 18.60 6.20
CA PRO A 190 -14.11 18.67 7.60
C PRO A 190 -12.94 18.45 8.55
N ALA A 191 -12.98 19.09 9.71
CA ALA A 191 -11.99 18.88 10.75
C ALA A 191 -12.13 17.50 11.42
N THR A 192 -13.38 17.05 11.58
CA THR A 192 -13.71 15.74 12.16
C THR A 192 -14.79 15.02 11.36
N TRP A 193 -14.92 13.72 11.58
CA TRP A 193 -15.98 12.92 11.00
C TRP A 193 -17.36 13.31 11.52
N GLU A 194 -17.44 13.80 12.75
CA GLU A 194 -18.67 14.32 13.34
C GLU A 194 -19.14 15.58 12.59
N GLU A 195 -18.22 16.52 12.30
CA GLU A 195 -18.53 17.71 11.49
C GLU A 195 -19.01 17.30 10.09
N PHE A 196 -18.37 16.31 9.47
CA PHE A 196 -18.83 15.82 8.16
C PHE A 196 -20.22 15.20 8.23
N ALA A 197 -20.51 14.41 9.28
CA ALA A 197 -21.82 13.78 9.47
C ALA A 197 -22.95 14.81 9.63
N GLU A 198 -22.66 15.99 10.21
CA GLU A 198 -23.62 17.11 10.25
C GLU A 198 -23.89 17.68 8.85
N TRP A 199 -22.88 17.77 7.99
CA TRP A 199 -22.98 18.30 6.64
C TRP A 199 -23.60 17.31 5.63
N ALA A 200 -23.32 16.04 5.78
CA ALA A 200 -23.57 15.01 4.80
C ALA A 200 -25.04 14.87 4.36
N PRO A 201 -26.05 14.94 5.24
CA PRO A 201 -27.46 14.91 4.82
C PRO A 201 -27.82 16.11 3.91
N GLY A 202 -27.34 17.32 4.25
CA GLY A 202 -27.52 18.53 3.44
C GLY A 202 -26.82 18.42 2.07
N ILE A 203 -25.58 17.93 2.07
CA ILE A 203 -24.84 17.68 0.83
C ILE A 203 -25.57 16.68 -0.06
N LYS A 204 -26.05 15.56 0.50
CA LYS A 204 -26.80 14.55 -0.25
C LYS A 204 -28.09 15.12 -0.82
N SER A 205 -28.87 15.84 -0.02
CA SER A 205 -30.14 16.45 -0.45
C SER A 205 -29.95 17.47 -1.58
N ALA A 206 -28.98 18.38 -1.42
CA ALA A 206 -28.74 19.46 -2.39
C ALA A 206 -28.31 18.95 -3.77
N ASN A 207 -27.69 17.78 -3.85
CA ASN A 207 -27.13 17.23 -5.08
C ASN A 207 -27.94 16.05 -5.64
N SER A 208 -28.98 15.58 -4.95
CA SER A 208 -29.78 14.41 -5.30
C SER A 208 -30.48 14.48 -6.67
N ALA A 209 -30.73 15.69 -7.19
CA ALA A 209 -31.32 15.88 -8.51
C ALA A 209 -30.32 15.72 -9.67
N GLY A 210 -29.02 15.64 -9.38
CA GLY A 210 -27.98 15.43 -10.38
C GLY A 210 -28.06 14.02 -10.99
N SER A 211 -27.99 13.95 -12.33
CA SER A 211 -27.98 12.64 -13.01
C SER A 211 -26.81 11.79 -12.55
N GLY A 212 -27.10 10.60 -12.04
CA GLY A 212 -26.09 9.66 -11.57
C GLY A 212 -25.50 9.94 -10.17
N TYR A 213 -25.97 10.98 -9.48
CA TYR A 213 -25.55 11.26 -8.11
C TYR A 213 -26.01 10.17 -7.14
N GLN A 214 -25.10 9.75 -6.23
CA GLN A 214 -25.31 8.61 -5.33
C GLN A 214 -25.26 9.02 -3.86
N ASN A 215 -24.11 9.56 -3.42
CA ASN A 215 -23.84 9.75 -1.99
C ASN A 215 -23.06 11.03 -1.69
N ALA A 216 -23.23 11.55 -0.46
CA ALA A 216 -22.39 12.62 0.05
C ALA A 216 -20.94 12.16 0.26
N TYR A 217 -20.76 10.91 0.65
CA TYR A 217 -19.43 10.28 0.82
C TYR A 217 -19.41 8.87 0.25
N GLN A 218 -18.30 8.51 -0.34
CA GLN A 218 -18.07 7.16 -0.84
C GLN A 218 -16.82 6.59 -0.17
N TYR A 219 -17.00 5.52 0.60
CA TYR A 219 -15.85 4.74 1.08
C TYR A 219 -15.12 4.13 -0.12
N PRO A 220 -13.77 4.10 -0.13
CA PRO A 220 -13.00 3.40 -1.16
C PRO A 220 -13.42 1.95 -1.31
N ALA A 221 -13.13 1.35 -2.46
CA ALA A 221 -13.31 -0.09 -2.65
C ALA A 221 -12.59 -0.86 -1.52
N ILE A 222 -13.26 -1.86 -0.96
CA ILE A 222 -12.78 -2.56 0.24
C ILE A 222 -11.45 -3.26 -0.02
N ALA A 223 -11.34 -3.97 -1.16
CA ALA A 223 -10.12 -4.68 -1.52
C ALA A 223 -8.93 -3.72 -1.70
N GLY A 224 -7.89 -3.90 -0.92
CA GLY A 224 -6.66 -3.13 -0.96
C GLY A 224 -6.71 -1.72 -0.32
N TYR A 225 -7.89 -1.27 0.13
CA TYR A 225 -8.03 0.05 0.76
C TYR A 225 -8.60 0.01 2.18
N ALA A 226 -9.50 -0.94 2.50
CA ALA A 226 -10.20 -0.91 3.78
C ALA A 226 -9.27 -0.99 5.00
N GLY A 227 -8.32 -1.93 5.02
CA GLY A 227 -7.37 -2.04 6.12
C GLY A 227 -6.53 -0.77 6.30
N TRP A 228 -6.28 -0.02 5.21
CA TRP A 228 -5.52 1.20 5.22
C TRP A 228 -6.34 2.43 5.62
N THR A 229 -7.43 2.71 4.91
CA THR A 229 -8.18 3.97 5.07
C THR A 229 -9.08 3.96 6.30
N LEU A 230 -9.58 2.80 6.73
CA LEU A 230 -10.40 2.71 7.95
C LEU A 230 -9.59 2.94 9.23
N GLN A 231 -8.25 2.83 9.21
CA GLN A 231 -7.41 3.25 10.34
C GLN A 231 -7.68 4.71 10.73
N ASN A 232 -7.98 5.58 9.77
CA ASN A 232 -8.34 6.96 10.04
C ASN A 232 -9.55 7.06 10.99
N VAL A 233 -10.65 6.39 10.67
CA VAL A 233 -11.87 6.41 11.50
C VAL A 233 -11.62 5.74 12.83
N LEU A 234 -10.95 4.57 12.82
CA LEU A 234 -10.61 3.85 14.05
C LEU A 234 -9.80 4.72 15.00
N TRP A 235 -8.69 5.29 14.52
CA TRP A 235 -7.81 6.12 15.35
C TRP A 235 -8.49 7.40 15.83
N GLY A 236 -9.30 8.02 14.98
CA GLY A 236 -10.11 9.19 15.33
C GLY A 236 -11.08 8.90 16.48
N GLN A 237 -11.62 7.71 16.57
CA GLN A 237 -12.52 7.25 17.63
C GLN A 237 -11.81 6.51 18.77
N GLY A 238 -10.47 6.47 18.78
CA GLY A 238 -9.67 5.81 19.83
C GLY A 238 -9.50 4.31 19.68
N GLY A 239 -10.01 3.73 18.59
CA GLY A 239 -9.82 2.33 18.23
C GLY A 239 -8.55 2.09 17.40
N SER A 240 -8.27 0.83 17.09
CA SER A 240 -7.18 0.40 16.19
C SER A 240 -7.37 -1.06 15.79
N TRP A 241 -6.71 -1.50 14.72
CA TRP A 241 -6.63 -2.93 14.40
C TRP A 241 -5.72 -3.67 15.40
N SER A 242 -4.60 -3.02 15.76
CA SER A 242 -3.69 -3.50 16.80
C SER A 242 -2.89 -2.35 17.42
N LYS A 243 -2.33 -2.59 18.61
CA LYS A 243 -1.27 -1.78 19.21
C LYS A 243 -0.03 -2.65 19.23
N GLU A 244 0.90 -2.39 18.28
CA GLU A 244 1.96 -3.35 17.98
C GLU A 244 1.36 -4.74 17.71
N TRP A 245 1.81 -5.77 18.47
CA TRP A 245 1.36 -7.16 18.33
C TRP A 245 0.08 -7.48 19.13
N ASP A 246 -0.41 -6.58 19.99
CA ASP A 246 -1.68 -6.74 20.68
C ASP A 246 -2.85 -6.41 19.76
N ILE A 247 -3.65 -7.43 19.40
CA ILE A 247 -4.78 -7.27 18.49
C ILE A 247 -5.96 -6.63 19.22
N THR A 248 -6.31 -5.41 18.83
CA THR A 248 -7.35 -4.57 19.46
C THR A 248 -8.56 -4.35 18.57
N ALA A 249 -8.68 -5.13 17.49
CA ALA A 249 -9.72 -4.98 16.49
C ALA A 249 -11.15 -5.03 17.04
N ASP A 250 -11.39 -5.75 18.13
CA ASP A 250 -12.71 -5.89 18.80
C ASP A 250 -12.83 -5.09 20.10
N SER A 251 -11.91 -4.14 20.38
CA SER A 251 -12.05 -3.22 21.51
C SER A 251 -13.33 -2.41 21.39
N GLU A 252 -13.85 -1.91 22.51
CA GLU A 252 -15.08 -1.10 22.51
C GLU A 252 -15.00 0.09 21.55
N ALA A 253 -13.84 0.78 21.51
CA ALA A 253 -13.61 1.90 20.61
C ALA A 253 -13.56 1.47 19.13
N SER A 254 -12.93 0.34 18.82
CA SER A 254 -12.90 -0.20 17.45
C SER A 254 -14.29 -0.64 16.98
N VAL A 255 -15.07 -1.27 17.87
CA VAL A 255 -16.46 -1.65 17.58
C VAL A 255 -17.32 -0.41 17.36
N ALA A 256 -17.21 0.61 18.22
CA ALA A 256 -17.96 1.86 18.06
C ALA A 256 -17.61 2.57 16.73
N ALA A 257 -16.32 2.63 16.36
CA ALA A 257 -15.87 3.22 15.12
C ALA A 257 -16.45 2.49 13.89
N MET A 258 -16.38 1.16 13.87
CA MET A 258 -16.92 0.37 12.75
C MET A 258 -18.43 0.34 12.72
N GLN A 259 -19.10 0.48 13.87
CA GLN A 259 -20.56 0.67 13.94
C GLN A 259 -20.95 2.02 13.33
N TRP A 260 -20.20 3.08 13.63
CA TRP A 260 -20.40 4.40 13.00
C TRP A 260 -20.25 4.34 11.48
N VAL A 261 -19.24 3.62 10.97
CA VAL A 261 -19.06 3.37 9.53
C VAL A 261 -20.28 2.66 8.95
N GLN A 262 -20.74 1.57 9.55
CA GLN A 262 -21.92 0.84 9.10
C GLN A 262 -23.19 1.73 9.15
N ASP A 263 -23.38 2.48 10.21
CA ASP A 263 -24.54 3.34 10.41
C ASP A 263 -24.59 4.46 9.38
N SER A 264 -23.46 5.02 8.97
CA SER A 264 -23.38 6.03 7.90
C SER A 264 -23.93 5.52 6.56
N ILE A 265 -23.78 4.21 6.31
CA ILE A 265 -24.25 3.54 5.10
C ILE A 265 -25.71 3.09 5.26
N VAL A 266 -26.02 2.38 6.35
CA VAL A 266 -27.26 1.62 6.50
C VAL A 266 -28.39 2.45 7.14
N LYS A 267 -28.08 3.17 8.22
CA LYS A 267 -29.09 3.92 9.00
C LYS A 267 -29.23 5.35 8.51
N GLN A 268 -28.12 6.04 8.36
CA GLN A 268 -28.11 7.45 7.97
C GLN A 268 -28.16 7.62 6.45
N GLY A 269 -27.63 6.65 5.70
CA GLY A 269 -27.78 6.55 4.26
C GLY A 269 -27.09 7.65 3.44
N TRP A 270 -26.19 8.44 4.05
CA TRP A 270 -25.44 9.48 3.32
C TRP A 270 -24.13 8.96 2.72
N ALA A 271 -23.66 7.78 3.15
CA ALA A 271 -22.46 7.14 2.60
C ALA A 271 -22.80 5.90 1.77
N GLY A 272 -21.83 5.50 0.93
CA GLY A 272 -21.83 4.25 0.18
C GLY A 272 -20.43 3.65 0.14
N VAL A 273 -20.31 2.48 -0.50
CA VAL A 273 -19.01 1.80 -0.75
C VAL A 273 -18.79 1.70 -2.25
N SER A 274 -17.64 2.14 -2.73
CA SER A 274 -17.32 2.03 -4.15
C SER A 274 -17.12 0.57 -4.56
N SER A 275 -17.68 0.21 -5.71
CA SER A 275 -17.50 -1.13 -6.28
C SER A 275 -16.14 -1.31 -6.96
N LYS A 276 -15.49 -0.21 -7.36
CA LYS A 276 -14.21 -0.22 -8.11
C LYS A 276 -13.22 0.81 -7.61
N ASN A 277 -13.55 2.10 -7.75
CA ASN A 277 -12.63 3.20 -7.44
C ASN A 277 -13.42 4.48 -7.11
N ALA A 278 -13.46 4.85 -5.83
CA ALA A 278 -14.22 5.99 -5.35
C ALA A 278 -13.72 7.35 -5.89
N ILE A 279 -12.42 7.45 -6.24
CA ILE A 279 -11.92 8.69 -6.85
C ILE A 279 -12.48 8.89 -8.27
N THR A 280 -12.74 7.82 -9.00
CA THR A 280 -13.43 7.88 -10.30
C THR A 280 -14.90 8.27 -10.13
N ASP A 281 -15.55 7.79 -9.07
CA ASP A 281 -16.93 8.18 -8.75
C ASP A 281 -17.02 9.69 -8.44
N LEU A 282 -16.01 10.23 -7.73
CA LEU A 282 -15.89 11.68 -7.48
C LEU A 282 -15.63 12.47 -8.77
N GLN A 283 -14.72 12.01 -9.62
CA GLN A 283 -14.40 12.64 -10.91
C GLN A 283 -15.59 12.66 -11.87
N ALA A 284 -16.48 11.69 -11.75
CA ALA A 284 -17.75 11.65 -12.49
C ALA A 284 -18.86 12.52 -11.89
N GLY A 285 -18.63 13.17 -10.73
CA GLY A 285 -19.66 13.91 -10.00
C GLY A 285 -20.72 13.03 -9.34
N ALA A 286 -20.52 11.72 -9.32
CA ALA A 286 -21.47 10.77 -8.73
C ALA A 286 -21.48 10.83 -7.19
N VAL A 287 -20.41 11.33 -6.58
CA VAL A 287 -20.31 11.50 -5.12
C VAL A 287 -19.68 12.85 -4.78
N SER A 288 -19.93 13.33 -3.56
CA SER A 288 -19.43 14.64 -3.14
C SER A 288 -18.07 14.58 -2.46
N ALA A 289 -17.71 13.47 -1.85
CA ALA A 289 -16.43 13.30 -1.18
C ALA A 289 -16.01 11.83 -1.11
N THR A 290 -14.70 11.63 -1.02
CA THR A 290 -14.07 10.32 -0.76
C THR A 290 -12.68 10.50 -0.14
N ILE A 291 -12.15 9.44 0.43
CA ILE A 291 -10.73 9.31 0.75
C ILE A 291 -10.04 8.55 -0.38
N SER A 292 -8.91 9.06 -0.85
CA SER A 292 -8.05 8.34 -1.79
C SER A 292 -6.58 8.68 -1.56
N SER A 293 -5.69 7.93 -2.21
CA SER A 293 -4.25 8.15 -2.12
C SER A 293 -3.84 9.54 -2.64
N SER A 294 -2.84 10.16 -2.03
CA SER A 294 -2.19 11.35 -2.59
C SER A 294 -1.65 11.13 -4.00
N ALA A 295 -1.32 9.87 -4.33
CA ALA A 295 -0.86 9.48 -5.66
C ALA A 295 -1.96 9.61 -6.76
N ASP A 296 -3.19 9.89 -6.39
CA ASP A 296 -4.27 10.17 -7.34
C ASP A 296 -4.42 11.67 -7.62
N LEU A 297 -3.68 12.54 -6.89
CA LEU A 297 -3.85 13.98 -6.91
C LEU A 297 -3.69 14.57 -8.33
N ALA A 298 -2.55 14.33 -8.98
CA ALA A 298 -2.27 14.90 -10.29
C ALA A 298 -3.32 14.50 -11.34
N ALA A 299 -3.65 13.21 -11.39
CA ALA A 299 -4.67 12.70 -12.32
C ALA A 299 -6.06 13.25 -12.01
N THR A 300 -6.41 13.38 -10.72
CA THR A 300 -7.72 13.90 -10.29
C THR A 300 -7.89 15.38 -10.62
N LEU A 301 -6.87 16.20 -10.35
CA LEU A 301 -6.94 17.63 -10.69
C LEU A 301 -6.98 17.85 -12.21
N LYS A 302 -6.25 17.04 -12.98
CA LYS A 302 -6.32 17.08 -14.45
C LYS A 302 -7.73 16.74 -14.94
N ALA A 303 -8.30 15.62 -14.51
CA ALA A 303 -9.64 15.20 -14.89
C ALA A 303 -10.71 16.22 -14.47
N ALA A 304 -10.57 16.79 -13.27
CA ALA A 304 -11.47 17.84 -12.78
C ALA A 304 -11.45 19.09 -13.67
N LYS A 305 -10.26 19.52 -14.10
CA LYS A 305 -10.09 20.64 -15.02
C LYS A 305 -10.75 20.39 -16.38
N GLU A 306 -10.55 19.18 -16.92
CA GLU A 306 -11.16 18.77 -18.20
C GLU A 306 -12.70 18.71 -18.12
N ALA A 307 -13.25 18.31 -16.96
CA ALA A 307 -14.68 18.25 -16.69
C ALA A 307 -15.28 19.61 -16.21
N ASN A 308 -14.48 20.67 -16.11
CA ASN A 308 -14.86 21.95 -15.53
C ASN A 308 -15.46 21.82 -14.11
N MET A 309 -14.90 20.91 -13.30
CA MET A 309 -15.28 20.62 -11.93
C MET A 309 -14.25 21.21 -10.97
N ARG A 310 -14.70 21.70 -9.81
CA ARG A 310 -13.81 22.21 -8.77
C ARG A 310 -13.61 21.16 -7.67
N ILE A 311 -12.48 20.46 -7.70
CA ILE A 311 -12.10 19.53 -6.65
C ILE A 311 -11.22 20.24 -5.61
N GLY A 312 -11.46 19.94 -4.34
CA GLY A 312 -10.63 20.30 -3.21
C GLY A 312 -10.00 19.06 -2.59
N VAL A 313 -8.88 19.27 -1.92
CA VAL A 313 -8.23 18.25 -1.08
C VAL A 313 -7.94 18.84 0.29
N GLY A 314 -7.92 17.99 1.31
CA GLY A 314 -7.58 18.37 2.67
C GLY A 314 -7.07 17.20 3.48
N PHE A 315 -6.73 17.49 4.73
CA PHE A 315 -6.33 16.47 5.68
C PHE A 315 -7.48 15.49 5.92
N LEU A 316 -7.13 14.29 6.34
CA LEU A 316 -8.11 13.34 6.84
C LEU A 316 -8.82 13.92 8.07
N PRO A 317 -10.14 13.75 8.16
CA PRO A 317 -10.88 14.17 9.35
C PRO A 317 -10.38 13.44 10.58
N GLY A 318 -10.25 14.15 11.70
CA GLY A 318 -10.10 13.55 13.01
C GLY A 318 -11.40 12.96 13.54
N GLY A 319 -11.42 12.66 14.81
CA GLY A 319 -12.60 12.20 15.54
C GLY A 319 -12.58 12.67 17.00
N SER A 320 -13.56 12.22 17.77
CA SER A 320 -13.76 12.63 19.17
C SER A 320 -12.60 12.27 20.11
N ALA A 321 -11.86 11.19 19.83
CA ALA A 321 -10.71 10.75 20.62
C ALA A 321 -9.37 11.31 20.11
N ALA A 322 -9.25 11.60 18.81
CA ALA A 322 -8.03 12.16 18.23
C ALA A 322 -8.35 13.09 17.06
N SER A 323 -7.97 14.37 17.18
CA SER A 323 -8.15 15.37 16.12
C SER A 323 -7.01 15.39 15.10
N THR A 324 -5.84 14.84 15.43
CA THR A 324 -4.64 14.77 14.58
C THR A 324 -3.98 13.40 14.72
N GLN A 325 -2.94 13.13 13.91
CA GLN A 325 -2.25 11.83 13.89
C GLN A 325 -3.19 10.65 13.60
N VAL A 326 -4.15 10.88 12.74
CA VAL A 326 -5.14 9.89 12.29
C VAL A 326 -4.91 9.48 10.84
N CYS A 327 -3.76 9.86 10.28
CA CYS A 327 -3.39 9.58 8.91
C CYS A 327 -2.31 8.48 8.86
N PRO A 328 -2.55 7.33 8.23
CA PRO A 328 -1.50 6.36 7.96
C PRO A 328 -0.63 6.82 6.78
N THR A 329 0.65 6.45 6.80
CA THR A 329 1.45 6.39 5.58
C THR A 329 1.05 5.16 4.76
N GLY A 330 1.39 5.13 3.48
CA GLY A 330 1.12 3.99 2.61
C GLY A 330 2.04 3.95 1.40
N GLY A 331 1.83 2.98 0.52
CA GLY A 331 2.56 2.85 -0.72
C GLY A 331 3.63 1.77 -0.67
N SER A 332 4.80 2.03 -1.26
CA SER A 332 5.82 1.01 -1.44
C SER A 332 7.24 1.52 -1.25
N GLY A 333 8.15 0.58 -0.97
CA GLY A 333 9.58 0.74 -1.07
C GLY A 333 10.16 -0.12 -2.18
N LEU A 334 11.44 0.08 -2.44
CA LEU A 334 12.25 -0.77 -3.31
C LEU A 334 13.08 -1.72 -2.45
N VAL A 335 12.98 -3.00 -2.75
CA VAL A 335 13.73 -4.07 -2.09
C VAL A 335 14.72 -4.72 -3.07
N VAL A 336 15.82 -5.23 -2.54
CA VAL A 336 16.83 -5.97 -3.30
C VAL A 336 16.69 -7.47 -3.00
N ALA A 337 16.54 -8.27 -4.03
CA ALA A 337 16.37 -9.72 -3.88
C ALA A 337 17.64 -10.39 -3.37
N SER A 338 17.48 -11.34 -2.44
CA SER A 338 18.61 -12.06 -1.83
C SER A 338 19.25 -13.12 -2.74
N LYS A 339 18.45 -13.73 -3.65
CA LYS A 339 18.87 -14.85 -4.51
C LYS A 339 19.58 -14.43 -5.79
N THR A 340 20.02 -13.18 -5.89
CA THR A 340 20.80 -12.67 -7.03
C THR A 340 22.28 -12.57 -6.66
N SER A 341 23.17 -12.46 -7.66
CA SER A 341 24.61 -12.39 -7.37
C SER A 341 25.01 -11.05 -6.73
N PRO A 342 26.11 -11.00 -5.98
CA PRO A 342 26.60 -9.75 -5.38
C PRO A 342 26.80 -8.61 -6.39
N GLU A 343 27.25 -8.92 -7.60
CA GLU A 343 27.40 -7.93 -8.68
C GLU A 343 26.06 -7.31 -9.09
N ARG A 344 25.01 -8.13 -9.16
CA ARG A 344 23.63 -7.68 -9.46
C ARG A 344 23.05 -6.90 -8.29
N GLN A 345 23.29 -7.34 -7.05
CA GLN A 345 22.85 -6.64 -5.84
C GLN A 345 23.48 -5.26 -5.71
N LEU A 346 24.77 -5.12 -6.02
CA LEU A 346 25.44 -3.82 -6.01
C LEU A 346 24.91 -2.89 -7.12
N ALA A 347 24.69 -3.43 -8.32
CA ALA A 347 24.05 -2.67 -9.41
C ALA A 347 22.61 -2.25 -9.05
N ALA A 348 21.85 -3.12 -8.38
CA ALA A 348 20.53 -2.84 -7.86
C ALA A 348 20.55 -1.72 -6.82
N ALA A 349 21.50 -1.72 -5.88
CA ALA A 349 21.65 -0.65 -4.89
C ALA A 349 21.92 0.72 -5.55
N LYS A 350 22.80 0.77 -6.58
CA LYS A 350 23.05 1.98 -7.37
C LYS A 350 21.78 2.48 -8.05
N PHE A 351 20.98 1.60 -8.61
CA PHE A 351 19.72 1.95 -9.26
C PHE A 351 18.69 2.46 -8.22
N VAL A 352 18.49 1.72 -7.14
CA VAL A 352 17.54 2.09 -6.05
C VAL A 352 17.86 3.47 -5.52
N THR A 353 19.12 3.76 -5.17
CA THR A 353 19.52 5.06 -4.63
C THR A 353 19.44 6.19 -5.65
N PHE A 354 19.62 5.90 -6.94
CA PHE A 354 19.44 6.90 -8.00
C PHE A 354 17.98 7.29 -8.18
N VAL A 355 17.06 6.31 -8.28
CA VAL A 355 15.63 6.60 -8.51
C VAL A 355 14.91 7.15 -7.27
N THR A 356 15.56 7.13 -6.13
CA THR A 356 15.06 7.68 -4.86
C THR A 356 15.83 8.90 -4.38
N ASN A 357 16.78 9.43 -5.16
CA ASN A 357 17.48 10.67 -4.84
C ASN A 357 16.55 11.90 -4.95
N ALA A 358 17.01 13.07 -4.53
CA ALA A 358 16.21 14.29 -4.50
C ALA A 358 15.60 14.65 -5.87
N GLN A 359 16.38 14.58 -6.95
CA GLN A 359 15.91 14.91 -8.29
C GLN A 359 14.87 13.91 -8.80
N SER A 360 15.15 12.62 -8.65
CA SER A 360 14.29 11.54 -9.14
C SER A 360 12.95 11.50 -8.37
N THR A 361 12.99 11.65 -7.04
CA THR A 361 11.77 11.66 -6.23
C THR A 361 10.91 12.89 -6.51
N THR A 362 11.52 14.06 -6.74
CA THR A 362 10.79 15.28 -7.14
C THR A 362 10.06 15.06 -8.49
N ALA A 363 10.73 14.44 -9.47
CA ALA A 363 10.12 14.14 -10.76
C ALA A 363 8.94 13.15 -10.64
N LEU A 364 9.09 12.10 -9.81
CA LEU A 364 8.02 11.14 -9.55
C LEU A 364 6.83 11.81 -8.82
N SER A 365 7.12 12.65 -7.84
CA SER A 365 6.12 13.40 -7.08
C SER A 365 5.30 14.32 -7.98
N ALA A 366 5.96 15.08 -8.85
CA ALA A 366 5.30 15.98 -9.79
C ALA A 366 4.37 15.24 -10.76
N ALA A 367 4.79 14.06 -11.24
CA ALA A 367 4.03 13.27 -12.20
C ALA A 367 2.82 12.55 -11.60
N THR A 368 2.84 12.27 -10.28
CA THR A 368 1.85 11.38 -9.66
C THR A 368 1.12 12.00 -8.46
N GLY A 369 1.83 12.69 -7.58
CA GLY A 369 1.37 13.10 -6.25
C GLY A 369 1.89 12.19 -5.12
N TYR A 370 2.78 11.25 -5.42
CA TYR A 370 3.53 10.54 -4.38
C TYR A 370 4.37 11.51 -3.55
N LEU A 371 4.58 11.17 -2.29
CA LEU A 371 5.44 11.93 -1.39
C LEU A 371 6.90 11.92 -1.86
N PRO A 372 7.61 13.04 -1.78
CA PRO A 372 9.06 13.06 -2.00
C PRO A 372 9.75 12.29 -0.87
N VAL A 373 10.51 11.26 -1.22
CA VAL A 373 11.11 10.36 -0.21
C VAL A 373 12.48 10.83 0.27
N ALA A 374 13.24 11.54 -0.58
CA ALA A 374 14.53 12.15 -0.19
C ALA A 374 14.30 13.39 0.66
N ALA A 375 15.07 13.53 1.74
CA ALA A 375 14.97 14.67 2.65
C ALA A 375 15.34 16.01 1.98
N ALA A 376 16.25 15.99 0.99
CA ALA A 376 16.70 17.15 0.23
C ALA A 376 15.84 17.45 -1.02
N ALA A 377 14.68 16.81 -1.19
CA ALA A 377 13.82 17.06 -2.34
C ALA A 377 13.24 18.48 -2.32
N ASP A 378 13.42 19.24 -3.40
CA ASP A 378 12.79 20.54 -3.56
C ASP A 378 11.44 20.40 -4.26
N ILE A 379 10.37 20.75 -3.55
CA ILE A 379 8.98 20.68 -4.02
C ILE A 379 8.43 22.05 -4.45
N SER A 380 9.23 23.12 -4.37
CA SER A 380 8.77 24.49 -4.61
C SER A 380 8.08 24.66 -5.97
N SER A 381 8.65 24.05 -7.01
CA SER A 381 8.08 24.08 -8.36
C SER A 381 6.78 23.29 -8.48
N ILE A 382 6.63 22.19 -7.72
CA ILE A 382 5.40 21.38 -7.72
C ILE A 382 4.28 22.18 -7.04
N VAL A 383 4.55 22.75 -5.87
CA VAL A 383 3.59 23.56 -5.11
C VAL A 383 3.18 24.82 -5.89
N ALA A 384 4.11 25.46 -6.59
CA ALA A 384 3.80 26.62 -7.44
C ALA A 384 2.81 26.28 -8.59
N GLN A 385 2.89 25.08 -9.14
CA GLN A 385 2.01 24.62 -10.22
C GLN A 385 0.73 23.93 -9.70
N THR A 386 0.81 23.29 -8.54
CA THR A 386 -0.25 22.50 -7.92
C THR A 386 -0.26 22.82 -6.41
N PRO A 387 -0.90 23.93 -5.98
CA PRO A 387 -0.92 24.32 -4.56
C PRO A 387 -1.45 23.24 -3.61
N GLU A 388 -2.35 22.40 -4.09
CA GLU A 388 -2.90 21.25 -3.35
C GLU A 388 -1.81 20.25 -2.91
N PHE A 389 -0.67 20.22 -3.59
CA PHE A 389 0.45 19.36 -3.21
C PHE A 389 1.05 19.75 -1.84
N GLN A 390 0.92 21.00 -1.42
CA GLN A 390 1.32 21.42 -0.07
C GLN A 390 0.56 20.64 1.01
N THR A 391 -0.73 20.35 0.79
CA THR A 391 -1.54 19.52 1.70
C THR A 391 -0.95 18.11 1.88
N VAL A 392 -0.43 17.51 0.79
CA VAL A 392 0.22 16.18 0.84
C VAL A 392 1.42 16.18 1.78
N VAL A 393 2.28 17.19 1.63
CA VAL A 393 3.52 17.31 2.42
C VAL A 393 3.23 17.71 3.86
N ASP A 394 2.27 18.59 4.09
CA ASP A 394 1.91 19.00 5.44
C ASP A 394 1.23 17.88 6.23
N GLN A 395 0.41 17.06 5.56
CA GLN A 395 -0.21 15.91 6.22
C GLN A 395 0.83 14.86 6.65
N LEU A 396 1.94 14.72 5.92
CA LEU A 396 3.02 13.82 6.31
C LEU A 396 3.56 14.12 7.72
N LYS A 397 3.53 15.38 8.14
CA LYS A 397 4.00 15.81 9.48
C LYS A 397 3.12 15.28 10.62
N VAL A 398 1.89 14.88 10.31
CA VAL A 398 0.89 14.39 11.27
C VAL A 398 0.48 12.93 11.01
N THR A 399 1.30 12.20 10.27
CA THR A 399 1.11 10.75 10.07
C THR A 399 1.55 9.96 11.29
N ARG A 400 1.05 8.75 11.40
CA ARG A 400 1.53 7.74 12.35
C ARG A 400 1.78 6.41 11.66
N THR A 401 2.62 5.58 12.29
CA THR A 401 2.86 4.20 11.86
C THR A 401 1.57 3.41 11.83
N GLN A 402 1.39 2.63 10.78
CA GLN A 402 0.24 1.76 10.61
C GLN A 402 0.21 0.65 11.66
N ASP A 403 -0.98 0.16 11.95
CA ASP A 403 -1.19 -0.95 12.87
C ASP A 403 -0.50 -2.23 12.35
N PHE A 404 0.21 -2.95 13.22
CA PHE A 404 0.96 -4.15 12.87
C PHE A 404 0.08 -5.27 12.31
N ALA A 405 -1.17 -5.36 12.77
CA ALA A 405 -2.14 -6.30 12.24
C ALA A 405 -2.34 -6.15 10.72
N ARG A 406 -2.19 -4.94 10.18
CA ARG A 406 -2.24 -4.71 8.74
C ARG A 406 -0.92 -4.98 8.05
N THR A 407 0.18 -4.44 8.58
CA THR A 407 1.47 -4.36 7.85
C THR A 407 2.36 -5.57 8.03
N PHE A 408 2.31 -6.21 9.20
CA PHE A 408 3.26 -7.27 9.55
C PHE A 408 2.63 -8.66 9.68
N LEU A 409 1.30 -8.77 9.75
CA LEU A 409 0.67 -10.08 9.72
C LEU A 409 0.51 -10.57 8.28
N PRO A 410 1.07 -11.73 7.91
CA PRO A 410 0.88 -12.30 6.58
C PRO A 410 -0.60 -12.51 6.27
N GLY A 411 -1.13 -11.79 5.27
CA GLY A 411 -2.55 -11.83 4.95
C GLY A 411 -3.45 -10.98 5.86
N GLY A 412 -2.88 -10.24 6.81
CA GLY A 412 -3.67 -9.40 7.74
C GLY A 412 -4.57 -8.40 7.01
N ASP A 413 -4.03 -7.69 6.01
CA ASP A 413 -4.81 -6.73 5.21
C ASP A 413 -6.02 -7.39 4.49
N GLN A 414 -5.85 -8.63 4.01
CA GLN A 414 -6.94 -9.38 3.40
C GLN A 414 -8.02 -9.78 4.41
N GLU A 415 -7.64 -10.17 5.64
CA GLU A 415 -8.62 -10.49 6.70
C GLU A 415 -9.37 -9.23 7.15
N LEU A 416 -8.69 -8.09 7.26
CA LEU A 416 -9.33 -6.79 7.51
C LEU A 416 -10.34 -6.44 6.42
N ALA A 417 -10.00 -6.66 5.15
CA ALA A 417 -10.90 -6.44 4.03
C ALA A 417 -12.13 -7.38 4.05
N LYS A 418 -11.96 -8.64 4.43
CA LYS A 418 -13.09 -9.59 4.60
C LYS A 418 -14.05 -9.12 5.70
N ALA A 419 -13.52 -8.71 6.86
CA ALA A 419 -14.34 -8.20 7.95
C ALA A 419 -15.07 -6.91 7.54
N ALA A 420 -14.38 -5.98 6.87
CA ALA A 420 -15.00 -4.77 6.33
C ALA A 420 -16.11 -5.09 5.33
N THR A 421 -15.94 -6.10 4.48
CA THR A 421 -16.98 -6.55 3.53
C THR A 421 -18.22 -7.03 4.28
N LYS A 422 -18.06 -7.90 5.28
CA LYS A 422 -19.18 -8.37 6.12
C LYS A 422 -19.93 -7.20 6.75
N ILE A 423 -19.20 -6.25 7.35
CA ILE A 423 -19.79 -5.11 8.07
C ILE A 423 -20.46 -4.11 7.10
N MET A 424 -19.76 -3.68 6.06
CA MET A 424 -20.19 -2.54 5.24
C MET A 424 -21.16 -2.96 4.11
N ASN A 425 -20.94 -4.12 3.49
CA ASN A 425 -21.76 -4.58 2.36
C ASN A 425 -22.84 -5.56 2.78
N GLU A 426 -22.53 -6.49 3.70
CA GLU A 426 -23.45 -7.56 4.10
C GLU A 426 -24.26 -7.20 5.34
N LYS A 427 -23.94 -6.06 6.00
CA LYS A 427 -24.63 -5.55 7.19
C LYS A 427 -24.56 -6.53 8.39
N ALA A 428 -23.47 -7.30 8.47
CA ALA A 428 -23.23 -8.23 9.56
C ALA A 428 -23.10 -7.48 10.90
N ASP A 429 -23.35 -8.18 12.00
CA ASP A 429 -23.12 -7.63 13.33
C ASP A 429 -21.66 -7.27 13.55
N VAL A 430 -21.41 -6.02 13.90
CA VAL A 430 -20.07 -5.45 14.00
C VAL A 430 -19.25 -6.13 15.08
N LYS A 431 -19.81 -6.30 16.28
CA LYS A 431 -19.07 -6.86 17.41
C LYS A 431 -18.65 -8.29 17.16
N SER A 432 -19.55 -9.15 16.69
CA SER A 432 -19.24 -10.54 16.43
C SER A 432 -18.23 -10.69 15.28
N THR A 433 -18.36 -9.87 14.21
CA THR A 433 -17.42 -9.87 13.08
C THR A 433 -16.01 -9.46 13.51
N LEU A 434 -15.87 -8.43 14.35
CA LEU A 434 -14.57 -7.98 14.83
C LEU A 434 -13.95 -8.94 15.86
N THR A 435 -14.77 -9.65 16.65
CA THR A 435 -14.28 -10.70 17.55
C THR A 435 -13.76 -11.92 16.75
N GLU A 436 -14.44 -12.31 15.67
CA GLU A 436 -13.96 -13.34 14.75
C GLU A 436 -12.64 -12.91 14.08
N LEU A 437 -12.58 -11.66 13.62
CA LEU A 437 -11.37 -11.08 13.03
C LEU A 437 -10.20 -11.13 14.02
N ARG A 438 -10.40 -10.71 15.27
CA ARG A 438 -9.37 -10.77 16.31
C ARG A 438 -8.79 -12.17 16.44
N GLY A 439 -9.63 -13.19 16.61
CA GLY A 439 -9.17 -14.58 16.72
C GLY A 439 -8.37 -15.05 15.50
N THR A 440 -8.77 -14.62 14.29
CA THR A 440 -8.05 -14.92 13.06
C THR A 440 -6.65 -14.28 13.04
N LEU A 441 -6.56 -12.99 13.38
CA LEU A 441 -5.29 -12.25 13.39
C LEU A 441 -4.33 -12.76 14.48
N GLU A 442 -4.83 -13.08 15.67
CA GLU A 442 -4.06 -13.73 16.75
C GLU A 442 -3.54 -15.11 16.30
N GLY A 443 -4.36 -15.88 15.58
CA GLY A 443 -3.95 -17.16 15.00
C GLY A 443 -2.80 -17.02 13.99
N ILE A 444 -2.85 -16.01 13.13
CA ILE A 444 -1.76 -15.69 12.19
C ILE A 444 -0.50 -15.27 12.93
N TYR A 445 -0.62 -14.39 13.93
CA TYR A 445 0.51 -13.94 14.73
C TYR A 445 1.23 -15.14 15.40
N ASN A 446 0.49 -15.95 16.14
CA ASN A 446 1.04 -17.08 16.89
C ASN A 446 1.70 -18.14 16.00
N LYS A 447 1.16 -18.36 14.80
CA LYS A 447 1.67 -19.38 13.89
C LYS A 447 2.80 -18.90 13.00
N ASP A 448 2.65 -17.72 12.42
CA ASP A 448 3.47 -17.31 11.27
C ASP A 448 4.49 -16.20 11.61
N VAL A 449 4.32 -15.50 12.73
CA VAL A 449 5.15 -14.34 13.10
C VAL A 449 5.93 -14.59 14.39
N GLU A 450 5.26 -14.89 15.50
CA GLU A 450 5.90 -15.02 16.83
C GLU A 450 7.09 -16.00 16.85
N PRO A 451 7.03 -17.18 16.20
CA PRO A 451 8.17 -18.09 16.18
C PRO A 451 9.39 -17.50 15.49
N LYS A 452 9.21 -16.62 14.51
CA LYS A 452 10.30 -15.98 13.75
C LYS A 452 10.88 -14.77 14.46
N LEU A 453 10.13 -14.15 15.37
CA LEU A 453 10.63 -13.05 16.20
C LEU A 453 11.51 -13.58 17.37
N LYS A 454 11.33 -14.84 17.76
CA LYS A 454 12.04 -15.51 18.85
C LYS A 454 13.26 -16.30 18.38
N ALA A 455 13.39 -16.55 17.07
CA ALA A 455 14.50 -17.28 16.45
C ALA A 455 15.68 -16.35 16.13
#